data_1888b972c192a279e9addc8211e6b6d0
#
_entry.id   1888b972c192a279e9addc8211e6b6d0
#
_cell.length_a   1.000
_cell.length_b   1.000
_cell.length_c   1.000
_cell.angle_alpha   90.00
_cell.angle_beta   90.00
_cell.angle_gamma   90.00
#
_symmetry.space_group_name_H-M   'P 1'
#
loop_
_entity.id
_entity.type
_entity.pdbx_description
1 polymer ?
#
loop_
_entity_poly.entity_id
_entity_poly.type
_entity_poly.pdbx_seq_one_letter_code
_entity_poly.pdbx_strand_id
1 'polypeptide(L)'
;MKSNLFMKRKLEIGLSLLIGTSVFGGCNNDLAPIRQSQTFPPNLNAPTVFESFSPDSGGVKTQLIIRGQNFGTDTAYLKVTVNNKRAAIVGVADDVIYAIVPARADTGYVRLFVGKDDNVEEYASQTKFIYQFKRNVTTLMGRQGQSGRDDGPYDECKLQRPWFALADKDGALFFIDEGRGQNKNGALRRAQEGWVETLVQNSSGPFQSPTCLAFNPKQDTLYISNMSYGSDIKTSFNILYVTREGGFMDVKGLCKFEKAETQGLAVHPQTGEIFFCNKSGGYIYRFNGPDYEDYEPLFQINRADKIDTRMVFNPEGTALFVVVCNRHCIYKVPYNALTHTFGEPELFAGGWDESGYVNGSGVTARFDNPRQPAFDQDGNMFVPEYGRHTIRKITPTGEVSLYAGLPGQAGFTDGLPEKARFNKPECVTVYLDNSLYVADRDNHLIRRVTVE
;
A
#
# COMPACT_ATOMS: atom_id res chain seq x y z
N MET A 1 -5.90 4.96 -49.25
CA MET A 1 -6.78 6.16 -49.32
C MET A 1 -7.78 6.13 -48.18
N LYS A 2 -7.80 7.18 -47.48
CA LYS A 2 -8.65 7.69 -46.35
C LYS A 2 -7.95 7.66 -44.99
N SER A 3 -7.34 8.80 -44.76
CA SER A 3 -6.93 9.35 -43.49
C SER A 3 -8.12 9.66 -42.59
N ASN A 4 -8.05 9.36 -41.28
CA ASN A 4 -8.90 10.01 -40.31
C ASN A 4 -8.09 10.60 -39.17
N LEU A 5 -8.20 11.89 -39.15
CA LEU A 5 -7.68 12.91 -38.26
C LEU A 5 -8.35 12.80 -36.89
N PHE A 6 -7.60 12.50 -35.81
CA PHE A 6 -8.11 12.62 -34.45
C PHE A 6 -7.90 14.03 -33.93
N MET A 7 -8.99 14.73 -33.81
CA MET A 7 -9.10 16.10 -33.30
C MET A 7 -8.92 16.11 -31.78
N LYS A 8 -7.89 16.79 -31.31
CA LYS A 8 -7.73 17.16 -29.90
C LYS A 8 -8.79 18.20 -29.53
N ARG A 9 -9.71 17.85 -28.64
CA ARG A 9 -10.56 18.83 -27.97
C ARG A 9 -9.92 19.28 -26.66
N LYS A 10 -9.42 20.51 -26.66
CA LYS A 10 -9.17 21.26 -25.43
C LYS A 10 -10.50 21.71 -24.84
N LEU A 11 -10.75 21.35 -23.59
CA LEU A 11 -11.90 21.86 -22.84
C LEU A 11 -11.45 23.18 -22.19
N GLU A 12 -11.86 24.29 -22.74
CA GLU A 12 -11.80 25.60 -22.07
C GLU A 12 -13.09 25.76 -21.24
N ILE A 13 -12.93 25.84 -19.92
CA ILE A 13 -14.03 26.18 -19.01
C ILE A 13 -14.18 27.70 -19.04
N GLY A 14 -15.11 28.18 -19.84
CA GLY A 14 -15.53 29.56 -19.86
C GLY A 14 -16.47 29.85 -18.68
N LEU A 15 -16.04 30.75 -17.80
CA LEU A 15 -16.86 31.29 -16.74
C LEU A 15 -17.83 32.33 -17.35
N SER A 16 -19.07 31.94 -17.56
CA SER A 16 -20.12 32.86 -18.04
C SER A 16 -20.68 33.68 -16.87
N LEU A 17 -20.36 34.94 -16.85
CA LEU A 17 -20.96 35.94 -15.93
C LEU A 17 -22.35 36.34 -16.51
N LEU A 18 -23.43 35.91 -15.89
CA LEU A 18 -24.78 36.43 -16.21
C LEU A 18 -24.95 37.81 -15.53
N ILE A 19 -24.93 38.86 -16.32
CA ILE A 19 -25.33 40.21 -15.91
C ILE A 19 -26.83 40.32 -16.11
N GLY A 20 -27.59 40.22 -15.03
CA GLY A 20 -29.00 40.60 -14.99
C GLY A 20 -29.13 42.08 -14.68
N THR A 21 -29.54 42.89 -15.64
CA THR A 21 -29.89 44.30 -15.43
C THR A 21 -31.28 44.38 -14.82
N SER A 22 -31.36 44.74 -13.54
CA SER A 22 -32.57 45.31 -12.95
C SER A 22 -32.25 46.75 -12.48
N VAL A 23 -32.88 47.68 -13.15
CA VAL A 23 -32.90 49.11 -12.80
C VAL A 23 -33.77 49.25 -11.56
N PHE A 24 -33.16 49.68 -10.42
CA PHE A 24 -33.85 50.37 -9.34
C PHE A 24 -32.95 51.46 -8.80
N GLY A 25 -33.60 52.59 -8.58
CA GLY A 25 -33.05 53.91 -8.31
C GLY A 25 -32.20 54.04 -7.06
N GLY A 26 -31.47 55.10 -7.09
CA GLY A 26 -30.43 55.59 -6.25
C GLY A 26 -30.49 55.33 -4.75
N CYS A 27 -29.37 54.86 -4.24
CA CYS A 27 -28.76 55.27 -2.99
C CYS A 27 -27.26 55.26 -3.23
N ASN A 28 -26.65 56.42 -3.15
CA ASN A 28 -25.21 56.57 -3.05
C ASN A 28 -24.74 55.84 -1.78
N ASN A 29 -24.25 54.61 -1.94
CA ASN A 29 -23.37 54.00 -0.96
C ASN A 29 -21.97 54.02 -1.56
N ASP A 30 -21.18 54.98 -1.19
CA ASP A 30 -19.74 54.93 -1.28
C ASP A 30 -19.27 53.69 -0.50
N LEU A 31 -19.18 52.57 -1.20
CA LEU A 31 -18.44 51.41 -0.71
C LEU A 31 -16.98 51.90 -0.59
N ALA A 32 -16.57 52.22 0.61
CA ALA A 32 -15.18 52.48 0.90
C ALA A 32 -14.36 51.31 0.30
N PRO A 33 -13.27 51.56 -0.42
CA PRO A 33 -12.45 50.52 -0.96
C PRO A 33 -12.09 49.56 0.18
N ILE A 34 -12.28 48.24 -0.06
CA ILE A 34 -11.83 47.21 0.88
C ILE A 34 -10.36 47.54 1.12
N ARG A 35 -10.05 48.08 2.30
CA ARG A 35 -8.66 48.32 2.70
C ARG A 35 -8.00 46.96 2.66
N GLN A 36 -7.09 46.75 1.71
CA GLN A 36 -6.14 45.64 1.81
C GLN A 36 -5.46 45.87 3.17
N SER A 37 -5.69 44.96 4.11
CA SER A 37 -5.03 44.97 5.39
C SER A 37 -3.53 44.92 5.11
N GLN A 38 -2.82 46.01 5.45
CA GLN A 38 -1.37 46.05 5.32
C GLN A 38 -0.82 44.96 6.21
N THR A 39 -0.14 44.00 5.61
CA THR A 39 0.59 42.96 6.35
C THR A 39 1.89 43.58 6.86
N PHE A 40 2.27 43.28 8.09
CA PHE A 40 3.53 43.70 8.67
C PHE A 40 4.34 42.50 9.18
N PRO A 41 5.69 42.54 9.05
CA PRO A 41 6.55 41.50 9.58
C PRO A 41 6.54 41.49 11.11
N PRO A 42 7.01 40.42 11.76
CA PRO A 42 7.33 40.41 13.18
C PRO A 42 8.32 41.53 13.52
N ASN A 43 8.21 42.11 14.69
CA ASN A 43 9.15 43.14 15.17
C ASN A 43 10.46 42.44 15.62
N LEU A 44 11.48 42.48 14.78
CA LEU A 44 12.77 41.84 15.05
C LEU A 44 13.52 42.39 16.28
N ASN A 45 13.07 43.55 16.84
CA ASN A 45 13.64 44.14 18.07
C ASN A 45 12.85 43.72 19.33
N ALA A 46 11.81 42.92 19.21
CA ALA A 46 11.03 42.40 20.32
C ALA A 46 11.04 40.89 20.31
N PRO A 47 11.04 40.22 21.48
CA PRO A 47 11.04 38.74 21.53
C PRO A 47 9.71 38.21 20.97
N THR A 48 9.80 37.19 20.15
CA THR A 48 8.65 36.34 19.80
C THR A 48 8.39 35.35 20.93
N VAL A 49 7.13 35.15 21.28
CA VAL A 49 6.73 34.20 22.32
C VAL A 49 5.77 33.17 21.74
N PHE A 50 6.11 31.88 21.85
CA PHE A 50 5.19 30.79 21.61
C PHE A 50 4.60 30.35 22.96
N GLU A 51 3.33 30.72 23.24
CA GLU A 51 2.71 30.41 24.53
C GLU A 51 2.06 29.03 24.58
N SER A 52 1.20 28.76 23.61
CA SER A 52 0.42 27.52 23.58
C SER A 52 -0.10 27.21 22.19
N PHE A 53 -0.62 25.98 22.06
CA PHE A 53 -1.43 25.59 20.91
C PHE A 53 -2.66 24.80 21.33
N SER A 54 -3.69 24.81 20.52
CA SER A 54 -4.91 24.01 20.69
C SER A 54 -5.56 23.69 19.36
N PRO A 55 -6.28 22.53 19.21
CA PRO A 55 -6.36 21.45 20.19
C PRO A 55 -5.02 20.71 20.35
N ASP A 56 -4.89 19.92 21.42
CA ASP A 56 -3.70 19.10 21.70
C ASP A 56 -3.65 17.80 20.88
N SER A 57 -4.77 17.45 20.22
CA SER A 57 -4.89 16.25 19.42
C SER A 57 -5.83 16.44 18.22
N GLY A 58 -5.63 15.62 17.19
CA GLY A 58 -6.47 15.62 16.00
C GLY A 58 -5.80 14.93 14.81
N GLY A 59 -6.54 14.77 13.71
CA GLY A 59 -6.03 14.20 12.47
C GLY A 59 -5.72 15.25 11.41
N VAL A 60 -5.62 14.78 10.18
CA VAL A 60 -5.48 15.64 8.99
C VAL A 60 -6.59 16.70 8.94
N LYS A 61 -6.27 17.90 8.46
CA LYS A 61 -7.18 19.05 8.37
C LYS A 61 -7.68 19.60 9.71
N THR A 62 -7.20 19.10 10.84
CA THR A 62 -7.46 19.74 12.13
C THR A 62 -6.93 21.16 12.09
N GLN A 63 -7.77 22.14 12.45
CA GLN A 63 -7.36 23.53 12.60
C GLN A 63 -6.59 23.69 13.92
N LEU A 64 -5.33 24.04 13.81
CA LEU A 64 -4.44 24.29 14.92
C LEU A 64 -4.40 25.80 15.18
N ILE A 65 -4.63 26.20 16.42
CA ILE A 65 -4.57 27.59 16.87
C ILE A 65 -3.32 27.74 17.74
N ILE A 66 -2.37 28.54 17.29
CA ILE A 66 -1.13 28.84 18.02
C ILE A 66 -1.27 30.23 18.60
N ARG A 67 -1.05 30.37 19.91
CA ARG A 67 -1.11 31.63 20.63
C ARG A 67 0.26 32.05 21.11
N GLY A 68 0.46 33.37 21.13
CA GLY A 68 1.74 33.95 21.55
C GLY A 68 1.78 35.45 21.34
N GLN A 69 2.97 35.95 21.04
CA GLN A 69 3.18 37.39 20.84
C GLN A 69 4.22 37.63 19.76
N ASN A 70 4.08 38.75 19.05
CA ASN A 70 5.01 39.24 18.03
C ASN A 70 5.16 38.26 16.83
N PHE A 71 4.05 37.75 16.33
CA PHE A 71 4.03 36.94 15.12
C PHE A 71 4.04 37.79 13.84
N GLY A 72 3.62 39.05 13.92
CA GLY A 72 3.32 39.86 12.77
C GLY A 72 2.08 39.36 12.03
N THR A 73 1.83 39.91 10.85
CA THR A 73 0.70 39.48 9.99
C THR A 73 1.14 39.04 8.59
N ASP A 74 2.44 39.09 8.31
CA ASP A 74 3.01 38.64 7.03
C ASP A 74 3.45 37.16 7.10
N THR A 75 2.69 36.31 6.45
CA THR A 75 2.96 34.85 6.42
C THR A 75 4.28 34.48 5.73
N ALA A 76 4.90 35.41 4.99
CA ALA A 76 6.21 35.17 4.37
C ALA A 76 7.34 35.01 5.40
N TYR A 77 7.13 35.52 6.64
CA TYR A 77 8.06 35.41 7.76
C TYR A 77 7.73 34.24 8.69
N LEU A 78 6.72 33.45 8.38
CA LEU A 78 6.22 32.38 9.26
C LEU A 78 6.23 31.02 8.60
N LYS A 79 6.69 30.03 9.34
CA LYS A 79 6.55 28.62 8.98
C LYS A 79 6.13 27.83 10.21
N VAL A 80 5.06 27.08 10.09
CA VAL A 80 4.59 26.15 11.13
C VAL A 80 4.83 24.73 10.69
N THR A 81 5.29 23.89 11.61
CA THR A 81 5.38 22.45 11.40
C THR A 81 4.75 21.67 12.55
N VAL A 82 4.21 20.51 12.24
CA VAL A 82 3.80 19.47 13.20
C VAL A 82 4.66 18.26 12.93
N ASN A 83 5.44 17.84 13.92
CA ASN A 83 6.42 16.76 13.78
C ASN A 83 7.27 16.91 12.49
N ASN A 84 7.85 18.09 12.26
CA ASN A 84 8.66 18.48 11.10
C ASN A 84 7.92 18.57 9.75
N LYS A 85 6.63 18.19 9.67
CA LYS A 85 5.83 18.37 8.44
C LYS A 85 5.18 19.76 8.42
N ARG A 86 5.33 20.45 7.29
CA ARG A 86 4.83 21.82 7.11
C ARG A 86 3.31 21.85 7.18
N ALA A 87 2.78 22.67 8.09
CA ALA A 87 1.37 23.03 8.21
C ALA A 87 1.05 24.25 7.33
N ALA A 88 -0.11 24.26 6.70
CA ALA A 88 -0.56 25.42 5.94
C ALA A 88 -1.10 26.48 6.89
N ILE A 89 -0.55 27.69 6.86
CA ILE A 89 -1.08 28.82 7.61
C ILE A 89 -2.28 29.36 6.83
N VAL A 90 -3.45 29.42 7.47
CA VAL A 90 -4.72 29.87 6.87
C VAL A 90 -5.20 31.22 7.44
N GLY A 91 -4.56 31.68 8.48
CA GLY A 91 -4.82 33.00 9.09
C GLY A 91 -3.74 33.37 10.10
N VAL A 92 -3.46 34.67 10.25
CA VAL A 92 -2.48 35.17 11.20
C VAL A 92 -2.88 36.52 11.71
N ALA A 93 -2.69 36.73 13.01
CA ALA A 93 -2.62 38.03 13.69
C ALA A 93 -1.37 38.04 14.58
N ASP A 94 -1.01 39.21 15.16
CA ASP A 94 0.23 39.33 15.90
C ASP A 94 0.35 38.42 17.14
N ASP A 95 -0.78 37.96 17.65
CA ASP A 95 -0.91 37.10 18.83
C ASP A 95 -1.48 35.71 18.54
N VAL A 96 -1.86 35.41 17.29
CA VAL A 96 -2.45 34.11 16.93
C VAL A 96 -2.17 33.69 15.50
N ILE A 97 -1.84 32.42 15.32
CA ILE A 97 -1.71 31.78 14.02
C ILE A 97 -2.71 30.64 13.92
N TYR A 98 -3.45 30.61 12.82
CA TYR A 98 -4.30 29.47 12.42
C TYR A 98 -3.59 28.64 11.37
N ALA A 99 -3.34 27.38 11.68
CA ALA A 99 -2.68 26.47 10.77
C ALA A 99 -3.49 25.18 10.59
N ILE A 100 -3.30 24.50 9.47
CA ILE A 100 -3.96 23.23 9.19
C ILE A 100 -2.96 22.09 9.36
N VAL A 101 -3.28 21.14 10.22
CA VAL A 101 -2.46 19.93 10.43
C VAL A 101 -2.35 19.16 9.12
N PRO A 102 -1.13 18.91 8.63
CA PRO A 102 -0.94 18.18 7.38
C PRO A 102 -1.26 16.67 7.53
N ALA A 103 -1.51 16.02 6.41
CA ALA A 103 -1.69 14.57 6.38
C ALA A 103 -0.43 13.86 6.90
N ARG A 104 -0.64 12.84 7.74
CA ARG A 104 0.44 11.97 8.26
C ARG A 104 1.54 12.75 8.98
N ALA A 105 1.16 13.78 9.74
CA ALA A 105 2.13 14.55 10.51
C ALA A 105 2.83 13.73 11.59
N ASP A 106 2.18 12.66 12.07
CA ASP A 106 2.54 11.93 13.27
C ASP A 106 2.51 12.76 14.55
N THR A 107 2.55 12.06 15.68
CA THR A 107 2.61 12.70 17.00
C THR A 107 3.98 13.35 17.21
N GLY A 108 4.01 14.65 17.47
CA GLY A 108 5.25 15.39 17.62
C GLY A 108 5.06 16.82 18.06
N TYR A 109 6.16 17.54 18.23
CA TYR A 109 6.11 18.94 18.64
C TYR A 109 5.58 19.85 17.52
N VAL A 110 4.79 20.85 17.93
CA VAL A 110 4.45 21.98 17.07
C VAL A 110 5.61 22.95 17.10
N ARG A 111 6.14 23.32 15.94
CA ARG A 111 7.24 24.28 15.84
C ARG A 111 6.83 25.46 14.97
N LEU A 112 7.17 26.63 15.45
CA LEU A 112 7.02 27.89 14.76
C LEU A 112 8.42 28.41 14.40
N PHE A 113 8.60 28.76 13.15
CA PHE A 113 9.79 29.43 12.64
C PHE A 113 9.39 30.85 12.28
N VAL A 114 10.10 31.83 12.83
CA VAL A 114 9.83 33.26 12.64
C VAL A 114 11.07 33.92 12.08
N GLY A 115 10.94 34.62 10.97
CA GLY A 115 12.04 35.29 10.30
C GLY A 115 12.14 34.98 8.83
N LYS A 116 13.21 35.44 8.18
CA LYS A 116 13.45 35.31 6.75
C LYS A 116 14.94 35.20 6.47
N ASP A 117 15.27 34.49 5.39
CA ASP A 117 16.63 34.24 4.96
C ASP A 117 17.49 33.60 6.08
N ASP A 118 18.65 34.17 6.40
CA ASP A 118 19.55 33.64 7.41
C ASP A 118 19.14 33.97 8.87
N ASN A 119 18.08 34.78 9.07
CA ASN A 119 17.61 35.21 10.38
C ASN A 119 16.28 34.55 10.73
N VAL A 120 16.27 33.24 10.90
CA VAL A 120 15.09 32.47 11.29
C VAL A 120 15.29 31.90 12.69
N GLU A 121 14.39 32.22 13.59
CA GLU A 121 14.35 31.66 14.94
C GLU A 121 13.31 30.55 15.03
N GLU A 122 13.62 29.47 15.77
CA GLU A 122 12.74 28.33 16.00
C GLU A 122 12.19 28.34 17.42
N TYR A 123 10.88 28.18 17.53
CA TYR A 123 10.14 28.04 18.78
C TYR A 123 9.40 26.71 18.77
N ALA A 124 9.56 25.90 19.82
CA ALA A 124 8.89 24.60 19.94
C ALA A 124 7.87 24.61 21.08
N SER A 125 6.76 23.92 20.89
CA SER A 125 5.78 23.71 21.96
C SER A 125 6.36 22.88 23.11
N GLN A 126 5.86 23.07 24.33
CA GLN A 126 6.26 22.26 25.50
C GLN A 126 5.70 20.85 25.46
N THR A 127 4.51 20.67 24.86
CA THR A 127 3.84 19.38 24.73
C THR A 127 3.78 18.95 23.26
N LYS A 128 3.63 17.66 23.01
CA LYS A 128 3.42 17.13 21.68
C LYS A 128 1.96 17.24 21.27
N PHE A 129 1.71 17.56 20.00
CA PHE A 129 0.42 17.34 19.36
C PHE A 129 0.23 15.82 19.14
N ILE A 130 -0.88 15.26 19.61
CA ILE A 130 -1.22 13.85 19.44
C ILE A 130 -1.94 13.66 18.11
N TYR A 131 -1.24 13.15 17.10
CA TYR A 131 -1.83 12.92 15.79
C TYR A 131 -2.76 11.70 15.80
N GLN A 132 -3.99 11.90 15.36
CA GLN A 132 -5.00 10.84 15.27
C GLN A 132 -5.14 10.42 13.82
N PHE A 133 -4.60 9.25 13.50
CA PHE A 133 -4.80 8.64 12.18
C PHE A 133 -6.26 8.20 12.02
N LYS A 134 -6.91 8.70 10.99
CA LYS A 134 -8.19 8.16 10.53
C LYS A 134 -7.94 7.17 9.42
N ARG A 135 -8.32 5.94 9.65
CA ARG A 135 -8.31 4.90 8.63
C ARG A 135 -9.71 4.72 8.07
N ASN A 136 -9.79 4.42 6.79
CA ASN A 136 -11.06 4.12 6.14
C ASN A 136 -10.87 3.01 5.12
N VAL A 137 -11.81 2.10 5.04
CA VAL A 137 -11.86 1.04 4.02
C VAL A 137 -12.85 1.46 2.95
N THR A 138 -12.42 1.41 1.70
CA THR A 138 -13.26 1.71 0.54
C THR A 138 -13.06 0.64 -0.54
N THR A 139 -14.04 0.47 -1.38
CA THR A 139 -13.89 -0.30 -2.62
C THR A 139 -13.10 0.53 -3.62
N LEU A 140 -12.01 -0.01 -4.15
CA LEU A 140 -11.21 0.64 -5.19
C LEU A 140 -11.72 0.27 -6.57
N MET A 141 -11.89 -1.04 -6.84
CA MET A 141 -12.33 -1.54 -8.14
C MET A 141 -13.08 -2.86 -8.02
N GLY A 142 -13.87 -3.15 -9.05
CA GLY A 142 -14.74 -4.30 -9.13
C GLY A 142 -16.19 -3.99 -8.71
N ARG A 143 -17.09 -4.90 -9.00
CA ARG A 143 -18.52 -4.77 -8.66
C ARG A 143 -18.93 -5.83 -7.64
N GLN A 144 -19.45 -5.38 -6.52
CA GLN A 144 -19.91 -6.27 -5.46
C GLN A 144 -20.90 -7.31 -5.99
N GLY A 145 -20.65 -8.59 -5.66
CA GLY A 145 -21.51 -9.71 -6.03
C GLY A 145 -21.53 -10.05 -7.54
N GLN A 146 -20.70 -9.39 -8.33
CA GLN A 146 -20.59 -9.66 -9.76
C GLN A 146 -19.17 -10.16 -10.08
N SER A 147 -19.04 -11.47 -10.25
CA SER A 147 -17.78 -12.05 -10.74
C SER A 147 -17.70 -11.94 -12.27
N GLY A 148 -16.49 -11.77 -12.79
CA GLY A 148 -16.21 -11.68 -14.22
C GLY A 148 -14.81 -11.15 -14.50
N ARG A 149 -14.48 -10.94 -15.77
CA ARG A 149 -13.21 -10.37 -16.22
C ARG A 149 -13.41 -9.29 -17.25
N ASP A 150 -14.37 -8.43 -17.01
CA ASP A 150 -14.61 -7.30 -17.90
C ASP A 150 -13.57 -6.22 -17.60
N ASP A 151 -12.82 -5.81 -18.61
CA ASP A 151 -11.93 -4.65 -18.55
C ASP A 151 -12.77 -3.37 -18.58
N GLY A 152 -12.21 -2.27 -18.09
CA GLY A 152 -12.91 -0.99 -18.07
C GLY A 152 -12.58 -0.10 -16.89
N PRO A 153 -13.38 0.96 -16.66
CA PRO A 153 -13.27 1.83 -15.49
C PRO A 153 -13.34 1.04 -14.18
N TYR A 154 -12.72 1.55 -13.12
CA TYR A 154 -12.66 0.86 -11.83
C TYR A 154 -14.02 0.47 -11.25
N ASP A 155 -15.04 1.29 -11.45
CA ASP A 155 -16.40 1.09 -10.97
C ASP A 155 -17.26 0.26 -11.93
N GLU A 156 -16.77 -0.02 -13.13
CA GLU A 156 -17.48 -0.80 -14.15
C GLU A 156 -16.87 -2.18 -14.39
N CYS A 157 -15.57 -2.34 -14.19
CA CYS A 157 -14.86 -3.58 -14.38
C CYS A 157 -15.42 -4.70 -13.48
N LYS A 158 -15.21 -5.94 -13.89
CA LYS A 158 -15.48 -7.12 -13.06
C LYS A 158 -14.19 -7.86 -12.78
N LEU A 159 -14.08 -8.37 -11.56
CA LEU A 159 -12.97 -9.21 -11.11
C LEU A 159 -13.47 -10.61 -10.79
N GLN A 160 -12.61 -11.59 -10.98
CA GLN A 160 -12.90 -12.99 -10.68
C GLN A 160 -11.94 -13.52 -9.62
N ARG A 161 -12.28 -13.35 -8.33
CA ARG A 161 -11.47 -13.82 -7.21
C ARG A 161 -10.03 -13.31 -7.26
N PRO A 162 -9.78 -12.00 -7.12
CA PRO A 162 -8.41 -11.48 -7.12
C PRO A 162 -7.58 -12.19 -6.05
N TRP A 163 -6.45 -12.75 -6.49
CA TRP A 163 -5.62 -13.64 -5.68
C TRP A 163 -4.38 -12.94 -5.12
N PHE A 164 -3.74 -12.17 -5.95
CA PHE A 164 -2.50 -11.47 -5.62
C PHE A 164 -2.54 -10.07 -6.19
N ALA A 165 -1.98 -9.12 -5.48
CA ALA A 165 -1.87 -7.73 -5.95
C ALA A 165 -0.50 -7.17 -5.58
N LEU A 166 0.11 -6.43 -6.50
CA LEU A 166 1.42 -5.82 -6.33
C LEU A 166 1.44 -4.46 -7.03
N ALA A 167 1.76 -3.41 -6.29
CA ALA A 167 1.95 -2.08 -6.84
C ALA A 167 3.37 -1.90 -7.39
N ASP A 168 3.50 -1.18 -8.49
CA ASP A 168 4.79 -0.77 -9.01
C ASP A 168 5.16 0.67 -8.61
N LYS A 169 6.39 1.07 -8.95
CA LYS A 169 6.93 2.42 -8.68
C LYS A 169 6.21 3.55 -9.41
N ASP A 170 5.49 3.27 -10.49
CA ASP A 170 4.79 4.25 -11.32
C ASP A 170 3.29 4.33 -10.96
N GLY A 171 2.86 3.60 -9.93
CA GLY A 171 1.49 3.60 -9.43
C GLY A 171 0.54 2.69 -10.19
N ALA A 172 1.02 1.77 -11.01
CA ALA A 172 0.21 0.70 -11.54
C ALA A 172 0.05 -0.42 -10.52
N LEU A 173 -1.14 -1.00 -10.43
CA LEU A 173 -1.41 -2.20 -9.64
C LEU A 173 -1.53 -3.40 -10.56
N PHE A 174 -0.57 -4.31 -10.47
CA PHE A 174 -0.64 -5.62 -11.14
C PHE A 174 -1.34 -6.61 -10.23
N PHE A 175 -2.24 -7.39 -10.77
CA PHE A 175 -2.91 -8.40 -9.96
C PHE A 175 -3.23 -9.67 -10.75
N ILE A 176 -3.27 -10.78 -10.01
CA ILE A 176 -3.70 -12.08 -10.51
C ILE A 176 -5.20 -12.19 -10.24
N ASP A 177 -5.95 -12.44 -11.30
CA ASP A 177 -7.37 -12.67 -11.24
C ASP A 177 -7.64 -14.17 -11.46
N GLU A 178 -8.23 -14.85 -10.43
CA GLU A 178 -8.41 -16.30 -10.35
C GLU A 178 -7.08 -17.13 -10.45
N GLY A 179 -6.17 -16.87 -9.49
CA GLY A 179 -4.83 -17.48 -9.54
C GLY A 179 -4.80 -19.01 -9.43
N ARG A 180 -5.47 -19.59 -8.47
CA ARG A 180 -5.40 -21.02 -8.18
C ARG A 180 -6.68 -21.74 -8.57
N GLY A 181 -6.66 -22.60 -9.56
CA GLY A 181 -7.80 -23.43 -9.92
C GLY A 181 -7.43 -24.53 -10.92
N GLN A 182 -8.11 -25.67 -10.84
CA GLN A 182 -7.96 -26.75 -11.79
C GLN A 182 -8.39 -26.38 -13.22
N ASN A 183 -9.13 -25.27 -13.35
CA ASN A 183 -9.67 -24.81 -14.63
C ASN A 183 -8.67 -24.02 -15.49
N LYS A 184 -7.43 -23.81 -15.02
CA LYS A 184 -6.38 -23.10 -15.75
C LYS A 184 -6.84 -21.72 -16.29
N ASN A 185 -7.56 -20.96 -15.47
CA ASN A 185 -8.23 -19.72 -15.90
C ASN A 185 -7.62 -18.44 -15.30
N GLY A 186 -6.35 -18.47 -14.86
CA GLY A 186 -5.69 -17.31 -14.31
C GLY A 186 -5.49 -16.18 -15.33
N ALA A 187 -5.55 -14.95 -14.90
CA ALA A 187 -5.19 -13.79 -15.70
C ALA A 187 -4.22 -12.87 -14.92
N LEU A 188 -3.27 -12.29 -15.63
CA LEU A 188 -2.51 -11.13 -15.16
C LEU A 188 -3.21 -9.88 -15.68
N ARG A 189 -3.58 -8.99 -14.76
CA ARG A 189 -4.28 -7.75 -15.09
C ARG A 189 -3.53 -6.57 -14.48
N ARG A 190 -3.73 -5.41 -15.07
CA ARG A 190 -3.16 -4.12 -14.61
C ARG A 190 -4.28 -3.13 -14.36
N ALA A 191 -4.18 -2.40 -13.27
CA ALA A 191 -5.03 -1.27 -12.97
C ALA A 191 -4.18 0.00 -12.85
N GLN A 192 -4.47 0.99 -13.66
CA GLN A 192 -3.75 2.25 -13.68
C GLN A 192 -4.69 3.38 -14.12
N GLU A 193 -4.57 4.56 -13.49
CA GLU A 193 -5.31 5.77 -13.88
C GLU A 193 -6.84 5.58 -14.02
N GLY A 194 -7.42 4.76 -13.15
CA GLY A 194 -8.87 4.53 -13.12
C GLY A 194 -9.37 3.44 -14.10
N TRP A 195 -8.47 2.76 -14.80
CA TRP A 195 -8.80 1.73 -15.79
C TRP A 195 -8.18 0.39 -15.44
N VAL A 196 -8.91 -0.70 -15.67
CA VAL A 196 -8.43 -2.09 -15.57
C VAL A 196 -8.32 -2.69 -16.96
N GLU A 197 -7.18 -3.33 -17.23
CA GLU A 197 -6.94 -4.07 -18.47
C GLU A 197 -6.37 -5.47 -18.19
N THR A 198 -6.68 -6.42 -19.04
CA THR A 198 -6.12 -7.77 -19.03
C THR A 198 -4.87 -7.82 -19.91
N LEU A 199 -3.72 -8.10 -19.30
CA LEU A 199 -2.43 -8.19 -19.98
C LEU A 199 -2.19 -9.59 -20.55
N VAL A 200 -2.44 -10.62 -19.72
CA VAL A 200 -2.23 -12.04 -20.09
C VAL A 200 -3.41 -12.85 -19.57
N GLN A 201 -3.94 -13.68 -20.44
CA GLN A 201 -5.00 -14.62 -20.10
C GLN A 201 -4.62 -16.04 -20.53
N ASN A 202 -5.10 -17.05 -19.81
CA ASN A 202 -4.68 -18.46 -19.98
C ASN A 202 -5.11 -19.13 -21.29
N SER A 203 -5.50 -18.45 -22.33
CA SER A 203 -5.91 -19.11 -23.58
C SER A 203 -4.75 -19.66 -24.41
N SER A 204 -3.49 -19.34 -24.08
CA SER A 204 -2.33 -19.75 -24.89
C SER A 204 -1.03 -19.73 -24.09
N GLY A 205 -0.24 -20.78 -24.20
CA GLY A 205 1.13 -20.83 -23.71
C GLY A 205 1.32 -21.28 -22.25
N PRO A 206 2.43 -20.92 -21.62
CA PRO A 206 2.85 -21.45 -20.32
C PRO A 206 2.08 -20.93 -19.11
N PHE A 207 1.25 -19.89 -19.26
CA PHE A 207 0.53 -19.25 -18.18
C PHE A 207 -0.69 -20.06 -17.74
N GLN A 208 -0.55 -20.92 -16.73
CA GLN A 208 -1.61 -21.88 -16.34
C GLN A 208 -2.36 -21.47 -15.06
N SER A 209 -1.65 -21.41 -13.93
CA SER A 209 -2.23 -21.13 -12.62
C SER A 209 -1.31 -20.19 -11.85
N PRO A 210 -1.29 -18.90 -12.17
CA PRO A 210 -0.43 -17.93 -11.49
C PRO A 210 -0.85 -17.80 -10.02
N THR A 211 0.12 -17.66 -9.11
CA THR A 211 -0.15 -17.58 -7.67
C THR A 211 0.52 -16.41 -6.96
N CYS A 212 1.71 -16.01 -7.38
CA CYS A 212 2.47 -14.91 -6.79
C CYS A 212 3.10 -14.03 -7.86
N LEU A 213 3.32 -12.78 -7.52
CA LEU A 213 4.03 -11.78 -8.31
C LEU A 213 5.21 -11.22 -7.50
N ALA A 214 6.32 -10.96 -8.17
CA ALA A 214 7.44 -10.23 -7.59
C ALA A 214 8.19 -9.45 -8.66
N PHE A 215 8.51 -8.19 -8.40
CA PHE A 215 9.37 -7.39 -9.28
C PHE A 215 10.85 -7.62 -8.98
N ASN A 216 11.68 -7.49 -10.01
CA ASN A 216 13.10 -7.26 -9.78
C ASN A 216 13.32 -5.84 -9.18
N PRO A 217 14.54 -5.53 -8.63
CA PRO A 217 14.80 -4.24 -8.00
C PRO A 217 14.55 -3.01 -8.89
N LYS A 218 14.79 -3.13 -10.20
CA LYS A 218 14.54 -2.06 -11.17
C LYS A 218 13.05 -1.90 -11.53
N GLN A 219 12.24 -2.91 -11.22
CA GLN A 219 10.84 -3.03 -11.61
C GLN A 219 10.61 -2.96 -13.12
N ASP A 220 11.56 -3.46 -13.89
CA ASP A 220 11.45 -3.64 -15.34
C ASP A 220 11.05 -5.08 -15.72
N THR A 221 11.14 -6.01 -14.78
CA THR A 221 10.76 -7.42 -14.94
C THR A 221 9.85 -7.86 -13.80
N LEU A 222 8.70 -8.41 -14.15
CA LEU A 222 7.73 -8.99 -13.22
C LEU A 222 7.79 -10.52 -13.33
N TYR A 223 8.21 -11.17 -12.25
CA TYR A 223 8.20 -12.61 -12.11
C TYR A 223 6.87 -13.12 -11.61
N ILE A 224 6.48 -14.29 -12.07
CA ILE A 224 5.18 -14.90 -11.80
C ILE A 224 5.39 -16.35 -11.38
N SER A 225 5.01 -16.71 -10.17
CA SER A 225 4.91 -18.12 -9.78
C SER A 225 3.69 -18.74 -10.44
N ASN A 226 3.88 -19.89 -11.09
CA ASN A 226 2.88 -20.56 -11.92
C ASN A 226 2.77 -22.03 -11.50
N MET A 227 1.65 -22.38 -10.87
CA MET A 227 1.40 -23.77 -10.49
C MET A 227 1.04 -24.59 -11.72
N SER A 228 1.74 -25.70 -11.92
CA SER A 228 1.37 -26.69 -12.91
C SER A 228 0.77 -27.92 -12.22
N TYR A 229 -0.23 -28.53 -12.83
CA TYR A 229 -0.93 -29.70 -12.30
C TYR A 229 -0.78 -30.93 -13.20
N GLY A 230 -0.57 -32.09 -12.58
CA GLY A 230 -0.59 -33.39 -13.27
C GLY A 230 0.56 -33.60 -14.25
N SER A 231 0.28 -34.18 -15.43
CA SER A 231 1.28 -34.51 -16.46
C SER A 231 1.96 -33.27 -17.07
N ASP A 232 1.39 -32.09 -16.88
CA ASP A 232 1.94 -30.83 -17.40
C ASP A 232 3.16 -30.35 -16.62
N ILE A 233 3.44 -30.90 -15.44
CA ILE A 233 4.58 -30.49 -14.57
C ILE A 233 5.90 -30.58 -15.35
N LYS A 234 6.09 -31.60 -16.19
CA LYS A 234 7.33 -31.80 -16.95
C LYS A 234 7.54 -30.82 -18.10
N THR A 235 6.48 -30.21 -18.60
CA THR A 235 6.51 -29.35 -19.79
C THR A 235 6.26 -27.88 -19.49
N SER A 236 5.74 -27.57 -18.31
CA SER A 236 5.36 -26.22 -17.91
C SER A 236 6.45 -25.55 -17.09
N PHE A 237 6.64 -24.26 -17.33
CA PHE A 237 7.46 -23.43 -16.46
C PHE A 237 6.74 -23.10 -15.16
N ASN A 238 7.46 -23.23 -14.04
CA ASN A 238 6.93 -22.94 -12.70
C ASN A 238 7.18 -21.50 -12.28
N ILE A 239 8.19 -20.85 -12.88
CA ILE A 239 8.39 -19.41 -12.77
C ILE A 239 8.41 -18.85 -14.19
N LEU A 240 7.57 -17.84 -14.39
CA LEU A 240 7.45 -17.08 -15.62
C LEU A 240 7.90 -15.66 -15.38
N TYR A 241 8.12 -14.90 -16.45
CA TYR A 241 8.34 -13.47 -16.37
C TYR A 241 7.73 -12.72 -17.55
N VAL A 242 7.44 -11.47 -17.32
CA VAL A 242 7.05 -10.47 -18.32
C VAL A 242 7.87 -9.21 -18.09
N THR A 243 8.12 -8.44 -19.15
CA THR A 243 8.97 -7.25 -19.06
C THR A 243 8.20 -5.97 -19.35
N ARG A 244 8.67 -4.86 -18.77
CA ARG A 244 8.10 -3.52 -19.01
C ARG A 244 8.24 -3.14 -20.48
N GLU A 245 9.39 -3.45 -21.12
CA GLU A 245 9.62 -3.22 -22.55
C GLU A 245 8.57 -3.94 -23.42
N GLY A 246 8.19 -5.17 -23.05
CA GLY A 246 7.11 -5.92 -23.70
C GLY A 246 5.70 -5.53 -23.23
N GLY A 247 5.52 -4.40 -22.52
CA GLY A 247 4.23 -3.98 -21.97
C GLY A 247 3.64 -4.93 -20.92
N PHE A 248 4.45 -5.84 -20.39
CA PHE A 248 4.05 -6.93 -19.49
C PHE A 248 3.09 -7.96 -20.12
N MET A 249 3.09 -8.09 -21.44
CA MET A 249 2.18 -8.99 -22.17
C MET A 249 2.88 -10.24 -22.71
N ASP A 250 4.19 -10.15 -23.03
CA ASP A 250 4.96 -11.26 -23.60
C ASP A 250 5.49 -12.18 -22.50
N VAL A 251 4.77 -13.29 -22.26
CA VAL A 251 5.10 -14.25 -21.19
C VAL A 251 6.23 -15.17 -21.64
N LYS A 252 7.30 -15.19 -20.84
CA LYS A 252 8.46 -16.04 -21.03
C LYS A 252 8.65 -17.00 -19.86
N GLY A 253 9.17 -18.18 -20.14
CA GLY A 253 9.55 -19.14 -19.10
C GLY A 253 10.89 -18.78 -18.49
N LEU A 254 11.03 -18.92 -17.17
CA LEU A 254 12.28 -18.70 -16.45
C LEU A 254 12.81 -19.97 -15.80
N CYS A 255 11.98 -20.70 -15.05
CA CYS A 255 12.39 -21.89 -14.31
C CYS A 255 11.40 -23.03 -14.49
N LYS A 256 11.94 -24.23 -14.75
CA LYS A 256 11.21 -25.49 -14.73
C LYS A 256 11.57 -26.26 -13.46
N PHE A 257 10.58 -26.53 -12.64
CA PHE A 257 10.75 -27.25 -11.40
C PHE A 257 9.94 -28.54 -11.40
N GLU A 258 10.62 -29.65 -11.57
CA GLU A 258 9.96 -30.95 -11.81
C GLU A 258 9.37 -31.62 -10.54
N LYS A 259 9.72 -31.10 -9.35
CA LYS A 259 9.48 -31.89 -8.12
C LYS A 259 8.15 -31.59 -7.44
N ALA A 260 7.53 -30.43 -7.67
CA ALA A 260 6.25 -30.09 -7.04
C ALA A 260 5.66 -28.75 -7.54
N GLU A 261 4.42 -28.46 -7.08
CA GLU A 261 3.76 -27.18 -7.27
C GLU A 261 4.55 -26.04 -6.58
N THR A 262 4.85 -24.96 -7.31
CA THR A 262 5.50 -23.76 -6.80
C THR A 262 4.43 -22.79 -6.30
N GLN A 263 4.53 -22.31 -5.06
CA GLN A 263 3.51 -21.44 -4.46
C GLN A 263 4.02 -20.08 -4.06
N GLY A 264 5.10 -20.03 -3.31
CA GLY A 264 5.71 -18.78 -2.87
C GLY A 264 6.81 -18.33 -3.83
N LEU A 265 6.90 -17.04 -4.05
CA LEU A 265 7.94 -16.40 -4.84
C LEU A 265 8.36 -15.11 -4.13
N ALA A 266 9.66 -14.89 -4.00
CA ALA A 266 10.22 -13.65 -3.49
C ALA A 266 11.47 -13.27 -4.26
N VAL A 267 11.66 -11.97 -4.47
CA VAL A 267 12.88 -11.43 -5.08
C VAL A 267 13.56 -10.53 -4.03
N HIS A 268 14.87 -10.70 -3.87
CA HIS A 268 15.62 -9.86 -2.95
C HIS A 268 15.66 -8.41 -3.45
N PRO A 269 15.30 -7.42 -2.60
CA PRO A 269 15.05 -6.05 -3.06
C PRO A 269 16.30 -5.31 -3.56
N GLN A 270 17.52 -5.74 -3.21
CA GLN A 270 18.77 -5.12 -3.68
C GLN A 270 19.52 -6.01 -4.68
N THR A 271 19.69 -7.32 -4.40
CA THR A 271 20.49 -8.20 -5.24
C THR A 271 19.75 -8.72 -6.45
N GLY A 272 18.41 -8.78 -6.41
CA GLY A 272 17.58 -9.33 -7.46
C GLY A 272 17.53 -10.87 -7.51
N GLU A 273 18.10 -11.55 -6.51
CA GLU A 273 18.03 -13.01 -6.39
C GLU A 273 16.60 -13.50 -6.25
N ILE A 274 16.30 -14.59 -6.90
CA ILE A 274 14.95 -15.13 -6.99
C ILE A 274 14.86 -16.38 -6.13
N PHE A 275 13.91 -16.34 -5.18
CA PHE A 275 13.64 -17.43 -4.26
C PHE A 275 12.21 -17.94 -4.47
N PHE A 276 12.05 -19.24 -4.40
CA PHE A 276 10.74 -19.87 -4.52
C PHE A 276 10.60 -21.07 -3.58
N CYS A 277 9.38 -21.46 -3.28
CA CYS A 277 9.12 -22.63 -2.48
C CYS A 277 8.25 -23.65 -3.20
N ASN A 278 8.40 -24.92 -2.83
CA ASN A 278 7.50 -25.97 -3.24
C ASN A 278 6.48 -26.29 -2.13
N LYS A 279 5.32 -26.75 -2.52
CA LYS A 279 4.25 -27.17 -1.60
C LYS A 279 4.58 -28.47 -0.86
N SER A 280 5.40 -29.33 -1.47
CA SER A 280 5.78 -30.60 -0.89
C SER A 280 7.09 -30.44 -0.12
N GLY A 281 7.04 -30.55 1.20
CA GLY A 281 8.22 -30.55 2.07
C GLY A 281 8.75 -29.19 2.50
N GLY A 282 8.19 -28.06 2.04
CA GLY A 282 8.54 -26.73 2.56
C GLY A 282 9.97 -26.28 2.33
N TYR A 283 10.62 -26.79 1.29
CA TYR A 283 11.95 -26.32 0.89
C TYR A 283 11.86 -24.95 0.21
N ILE A 284 12.81 -24.08 0.56
CA ILE A 284 13.09 -22.84 -0.15
C ILE A 284 14.25 -23.11 -1.10
N TYR A 285 14.09 -22.67 -2.33
CA TYR A 285 15.06 -22.79 -3.40
C TYR A 285 15.50 -21.41 -3.88
N ARG A 286 16.74 -21.33 -4.39
CA ARG A 286 17.25 -20.21 -5.17
C ARG A 286 17.32 -20.62 -6.63
N PHE A 287 16.88 -19.75 -7.53
CA PHE A 287 17.13 -19.87 -8.95
C PHE A 287 18.47 -19.20 -9.28
N ASN A 288 19.36 -19.93 -9.92
CA ASN A 288 20.72 -19.47 -10.22
C ASN A 288 20.88 -18.99 -11.67
N GLY A 289 20.03 -19.49 -12.62
CA GLY A 289 20.15 -19.18 -14.05
C GLY A 289 21.56 -19.48 -14.62
N PRO A 290 21.82 -19.36 -15.91
CA PRO A 290 20.88 -19.02 -16.99
C PRO A 290 20.01 -20.17 -17.46
N ASP A 291 20.30 -21.42 -17.05
CA ASP A 291 19.54 -22.58 -17.46
C ASP A 291 18.22 -22.69 -16.69
N TYR A 292 17.16 -23.15 -17.36
CA TYR A 292 15.82 -23.24 -16.78
C TYR A 292 15.71 -24.21 -15.59
N GLU A 293 16.64 -25.13 -15.44
CA GLU A 293 16.69 -26.12 -14.37
C GLU A 293 17.81 -25.85 -13.36
N ASP A 294 18.48 -24.68 -13.46
CA ASP A 294 19.54 -24.28 -12.54
C ASP A 294 18.95 -23.64 -11.28
N TYR A 295 18.67 -24.47 -10.30
CA TYR A 295 18.22 -24.09 -8.98
C TYR A 295 18.82 -24.98 -7.90
N GLU A 296 18.95 -24.44 -6.69
CA GLU A 296 19.47 -25.17 -5.54
C GLU A 296 18.54 -25.10 -4.33
N PRO A 297 18.41 -26.20 -3.55
CA PRO A 297 17.73 -26.14 -2.26
C PRO A 297 18.61 -25.43 -1.22
N LEU A 298 18.03 -24.53 -0.45
CA LEU A 298 18.74 -23.77 0.57
C LEU A 298 18.45 -24.28 1.97
N PHE A 299 17.18 -24.28 2.36
CA PHE A 299 16.74 -24.73 3.68
C PHE A 299 15.28 -25.16 3.66
N GLN A 300 14.82 -25.77 4.74
CA GLN A 300 13.47 -26.25 4.89
C GLN A 300 12.79 -25.60 6.10
N ILE A 301 11.59 -25.07 5.89
CA ILE A 301 10.75 -24.61 7.00
C ILE A 301 10.09 -25.82 7.65
N ASN A 302 10.51 -26.15 8.86
CA ASN A 302 9.99 -27.23 9.69
C ASN A 302 9.62 -28.50 8.86
N ARG A 303 10.30 -29.57 9.00
CA ARG A 303 10.26 -30.83 8.20
C ARG A 303 8.86 -31.43 7.95
N ALA A 304 7.88 -30.58 7.65
CA ALA A 304 6.49 -30.98 7.44
C ALA A 304 6.16 -31.09 5.96
N ASP A 305 5.40 -32.13 5.63
CA ASP A 305 4.84 -32.31 4.31
C ASP A 305 3.66 -31.36 4.06
N LYS A 306 3.51 -30.90 2.82
CA LYS A 306 2.36 -30.14 2.30
C LYS A 306 2.09 -28.84 3.06
N ILE A 307 3.05 -27.93 3.06
CA ILE A 307 2.83 -26.56 3.55
C ILE A 307 2.44 -25.62 2.41
N ASP A 308 1.48 -24.74 2.70
CA ASP A 308 1.05 -23.64 1.81
C ASP A 308 1.77 -22.37 2.26
N THR A 309 2.67 -21.85 1.45
CA THR A 309 3.56 -20.76 1.85
C THR A 309 3.40 -19.51 0.99
N ARG A 310 3.64 -18.36 1.63
CA ARG A 310 3.86 -17.07 0.98
C ARG A 310 5.17 -16.51 1.49
N MET A 311 5.84 -15.73 0.66
CA MET A 311 7.15 -15.19 1.01
C MET A 311 7.27 -13.72 0.67
N VAL A 312 7.98 -12.98 1.52
CA VAL A 312 8.32 -11.57 1.27
C VAL A 312 9.59 -11.21 2.02
N PHE A 313 10.48 -10.45 1.39
CA PHE A 313 11.58 -9.79 2.10
C PHE A 313 11.10 -8.54 2.83
N ASN A 314 11.74 -8.24 3.96
CA ASN A 314 11.61 -6.90 4.52
C ASN A 314 12.25 -5.87 3.57
N PRO A 315 11.89 -4.57 3.66
CA PRO A 315 12.39 -3.54 2.74
C PRO A 315 13.92 -3.45 2.69
N GLU A 316 14.59 -3.71 3.81
CA GLU A 316 16.05 -3.70 3.92
C GLU A 316 16.74 -4.93 3.31
N GLY A 317 15.98 -5.97 2.94
CA GLY A 317 16.52 -7.22 2.41
C GLY A 317 17.30 -8.07 3.42
N THR A 318 17.22 -7.76 4.72
CA THR A 318 17.98 -8.45 5.77
C THR A 318 17.29 -9.71 6.29
N ALA A 319 16.05 -9.94 5.92
CA ALA A 319 15.31 -11.14 6.30
C ALA A 319 14.22 -11.49 5.31
N LEU A 320 14.06 -12.79 5.04
CA LEU A 320 12.92 -13.37 4.35
C LEU A 320 11.86 -13.79 5.38
N PHE A 321 10.64 -13.34 5.19
CA PHE A 321 9.50 -13.79 5.98
C PHE A 321 8.71 -14.83 5.21
N VAL A 322 8.51 -15.99 5.84
CA VAL A 322 7.79 -17.13 5.26
C VAL A 322 6.51 -17.35 6.05
N VAL A 323 5.39 -17.01 5.44
CA VAL A 323 4.05 -17.26 5.98
C VAL A 323 3.66 -18.70 5.65
N VAL A 324 3.45 -19.53 6.68
CA VAL A 324 2.97 -20.91 6.52
C VAL A 324 1.47 -20.91 6.75
N CYS A 325 0.72 -20.71 5.66
CA CYS A 325 -0.70 -20.39 5.69
C CYS A 325 -1.53 -21.45 6.42
N ASN A 326 -1.35 -22.71 6.05
CA ASN A 326 -2.09 -23.85 6.60
C ASN A 326 -1.57 -24.33 7.98
N ARG A 327 -0.53 -23.67 8.52
CA ARG A 327 0.03 -23.92 9.86
C ARG A 327 -0.07 -22.68 10.75
N HIS A 328 -0.76 -21.63 10.31
CA HIS A 328 -1.16 -20.46 11.08
C HIS A 328 0.00 -19.65 11.68
N CYS A 329 1.18 -19.67 11.06
CA CYS A 329 2.38 -19.04 11.60
C CYS A 329 3.25 -18.37 10.53
N ILE A 330 4.18 -17.53 11.01
CA ILE A 330 5.12 -16.76 10.19
C ILE A 330 6.52 -17.00 10.74
N TYR A 331 7.44 -17.40 9.87
CA TYR A 331 8.86 -17.53 10.17
C TYR A 331 9.62 -16.34 9.64
N LYS A 332 10.64 -15.90 10.37
CA LYS A 332 11.67 -14.95 9.96
C LYS A 332 12.95 -15.72 9.71
N VAL A 333 13.56 -15.53 8.55
CA VAL A 333 14.83 -16.16 8.18
C VAL A 333 15.82 -15.06 7.87
N PRO A 334 16.83 -14.81 8.73
CA PRO A 334 17.85 -13.80 8.46
C PRO A 334 18.55 -14.06 7.14
N TYR A 335 18.88 -13.00 6.41
CA TYR A 335 19.59 -13.08 5.14
C TYR A 335 20.78 -12.11 5.12
N ASN A 336 21.92 -12.61 4.68
CA ASN A 336 23.13 -11.83 4.48
C ASN A 336 23.39 -11.66 2.97
N ALA A 337 23.14 -10.45 2.46
CA ALA A 337 23.28 -10.11 1.06
C ALA A 337 24.74 -10.06 0.56
N LEU A 338 25.74 -9.99 1.48
CA LEU A 338 27.16 -10.00 1.10
C LEU A 338 27.67 -11.43 0.87
N THR A 339 27.20 -12.38 1.65
CA THR A 339 27.59 -13.78 1.54
C THR A 339 26.56 -14.61 0.79
N HIS A 340 25.42 -14.05 0.46
CA HIS A 340 24.27 -14.73 -0.19
C HIS A 340 23.77 -15.95 0.59
N THR A 341 23.75 -15.86 1.91
CA THR A 341 23.40 -16.97 2.81
C THR A 341 22.24 -16.64 3.73
N PHE A 342 21.45 -17.66 4.07
CA PHE A 342 20.42 -17.58 5.08
C PHE A 342 20.91 -18.08 6.44
N GLY A 343 20.39 -17.47 7.52
CA GLY A 343 20.47 -18.02 8.87
C GLY A 343 19.36 -19.05 9.12
N GLU A 344 19.26 -19.51 10.38
CA GLU A 344 18.23 -20.46 10.78
C GLU A 344 16.84 -19.81 10.78
N PRO A 345 15.78 -20.53 10.32
CA PRO A 345 14.41 -20.07 10.42
C PRO A 345 13.92 -19.94 11.85
N GLU A 346 13.44 -18.78 12.25
CA GLU A 346 12.91 -18.49 13.58
C GLU A 346 11.41 -18.26 13.51
N LEU A 347 10.64 -18.86 14.44
CA LEU A 347 9.20 -18.57 14.56
C LEU A 347 9.03 -17.12 15.02
N PHE A 348 8.49 -16.29 14.12
CA PHE A 348 8.33 -14.85 14.35
C PHE A 348 6.98 -14.51 14.97
N ALA A 349 5.89 -15.10 14.46
CA ALA A 349 4.54 -14.84 14.95
C ALA A 349 3.59 -16.02 14.68
N GLY A 350 2.59 -16.16 15.55
CA GLY A 350 1.65 -17.27 15.50
C GLY A 350 2.16 -18.53 16.19
N GLY A 351 1.47 -19.65 16.00
CA GLY A 351 1.84 -20.95 16.54
C GLY A 351 1.63 -22.04 15.49
N TRP A 352 2.55 -23.00 15.42
CA TRP A 352 2.46 -24.11 14.47
C TRP A 352 1.25 -24.99 14.77
N ASP A 353 0.33 -25.12 13.80
CA ASP A 353 -0.96 -25.81 13.94
C ASP A 353 -1.92 -25.20 14.99
N GLU A 354 -1.65 -23.99 15.46
CA GLU A 354 -2.45 -23.29 16.46
C GLU A 354 -3.29 -22.17 15.82
N SER A 355 -4.43 -22.57 15.23
CA SER A 355 -5.32 -21.58 14.64
C SER A 355 -6.07 -20.78 15.72
N GLY A 356 -6.30 -19.49 15.45
CA GLY A 356 -7.02 -18.64 16.39
C GLY A 356 -7.07 -17.18 15.96
N TYR A 357 -7.56 -16.34 16.87
CA TYR A 357 -7.52 -14.90 16.74
C TYR A 357 -7.11 -14.29 18.09
N VAL A 358 -5.82 -14.06 18.26
CA VAL A 358 -5.25 -13.45 19.46
C VAL A 358 -4.29 -12.35 19.04
N ASN A 359 -4.46 -11.15 19.60
CA ASN A 359 -3.49 -10.06 19.52
C ASN A 359 -2.39 -10.28 20.57
N GLY A 360 -1.26 -9.58 20.41
CA GLY A 360 -0.17 -9.60 21.37
C GLY A 360 1.18 -9.87 20.72
N SER A 361 2.16 -10.22 21.53
CA SER A 361 3.54 -10.36 21.09
C SER A 361 3.77 -11.65 20.32
N GLY A 362 4.32 -11.55 19.12
CA GLY A 362 4.87 -12.58 18.27
C GLY A 362 4.25 -13.97 18.40
N VAL A 363 4.98 -14.85 19.07
CA VAL A 363 4.59 -16.26 19.25
C VAL A 363 3.39 -16.49 20.18
N THR A 364 2.93 -15.47 20.91
CA THR A 364 1.70 -15.56 21.71
C THR A 364 0.46 -15.17 20.91
N ALA A 365 0.63 -14.48 19.80
CA ALA A 365 -0.45 -14.17 18.87
C ALA A 365 -0.96 -15.44 18.19
N ARG A 366 -2.20 -15.38 17.68
CA ARG A 366 -2.78 -16.48 16.89
C ARG A 366 -3.39 -15.92 15.62
N PHE A 367 -3.18 -16.66 14.54
CA PHE A 367 -3.74 -16.40 13.22
C PHE A 367 -4.65 -17.54 12.78
N ASP A 368 -5.51 -17.26 11.82
CA ASP A 368 -6.27 -18.28 11.12
C ASP A 368 -6.06 -18.15 9.62
N ASN A 369 -5.17 -18.99 9.11
CA ASN A 369 -4.83 -19.06 7.68
C ASN A 369 -4.32 -17.71 7.13
N PRO A 370 -3.19 -17.19 7.66
CA PRO A 370 -2.57 -15.96 7.18
C PRO A 370 -2.14 -16.12 5.72
N ARG A 371 -2.19 -15.03 4.94
CA ARG A 371 -1.92 -15.01 3.51
C ARG A 371 -0.78 -14.06 3.16
N GLN A 372 -0.70 -13.66 1.87
CA GLN A 372 0.40 -12.85 1.35
C GLN A 372 0.48 -11.50 2.05
N PRO A 373 1.54 -11.25 2.81
CA PRO A 373 1.74 -9.97 3.50
C PRO A 373 2.48 -8.96 2.64
N ALA A 374 2.48 -7.70 3.10
CA ALA A 374 3.35 -6.64 2.61
C ALA A 374 3.91 -5.81 3.78
N PHE A 375 5.05 -5.18 3.55
CA PHE A 375 5.68 -4.25 4.47
C PHE A 375 5.44 -2.80 4.06
N ASP A 376 5.25 -1.91 5.04
CA ASP A 376 5.41 -0.48 4.83
C ASP A 376 6.88 -0.04 5.01
N GLN A 377 7.15 1.26 4.79
CA GLN A 377 8.49 1.83 4.91
C GLN A 377 8.99 1.89 6.36
N ASP A 378 8.09 1.78 7.34
CA ASP A 378 8.42 1.76 8.77
C ASP A 378 8.72 0.33 9.28
N GLY A 379 8.70 -0.66 8.37
CA GLY A 379 8.93 -2.08 8.67
C GLY A 379 7.73 -2.76 9.33
N ASN A 380 6.54 -2.17 9.34
CA ASN A 380 5.35 -2.88 9.78
C ASN A 380 4.88 -3.85 8.69
N MET A 381 4.55 -5.07 9.08
CA MET A 381 3.99 -6.09 8.20
C MET A 381 2.47 -6.10 8.30
N PHE A 382 1.79 -6.06 7.18
CA PHE A 382 0.34 -6.25 7.10
C PHE A 382 0.02 -7.62 6.57
N VAL A 383 -0.79 -8.37 7.30
CA VAL A 383 -1.07 -9.79 7.03
C VAL A 383 -2.57 -9.99 6.87
N PRO A 384 -3.05 -10.37 5.69
CA PRO A 384 -4.45 -10.77 5.53
C PRO A 384 -4.66 -12.13 6.18
N GLU A 385 -5.76 -12.28 6.91
CA GLU A 385 -6.23 -13.53 7.50
C GLU A 385 -7.45 -14.05 6.72
N TYR A 386 -7.22 -15.07 5.94
CA TYR A 386 -8.26 -15.71 5.13
C TYR A 386 -9.39 -16.29 5.97
N GLY A 387 -9.04 -16.96 7.08
CA GLY A 387 -10.01 -17.61 7.97
C GLY A 387 -10.77 -16.64 8.89
N ARG A 388 -10.23 -15.45 9.16
CA ARG A 388 -10.85 -14.45 10.04
C ARG A 388 -11.39 -13.23 9.30
N HIS A 389 -11.18 -13.14 7.99
CA HIS A 389 -11.69 -12.03 7.17
C HIS A 389 -11.16 -10.66 7.62
N THR A 390 -9.91 -10.61 8.08
CA THR A 390 -9.26 -9.42 8.65
C THR A 390 -7.91 -9.13 8.03
N ILE A 391 -7.42 -7.94 8.27
CA ILE A 391 -6.02 -7.55 8.05
C ILE A 391 -5.40 -7.29 9.42
N ARG A 392 -4.30 -7.99 9.72
CA ARG A 392 -3.51 -7.79 10.95
C ARG A 392 -2.29 -6.93 10.64
N LYS A 393 -1.86 -6.14 11.64
CA LYS A 393 -0.59 -5.42 11.62
C LYS A 393 0.38 -6.08 12.59
N ILE A 394 1.61 -6.30 12.16
CA ILE A 394 2.74 -6.75 13.00
C ILE A 394 3.80 -5.65 12.95
N THR A 395 4.20 -5.15 14.11
CA THR A 395 5.29 -4.16 14.22
C THR A 395 6.65 -4.82 14.00
N PRO A 396 7.73 -4.04 13.75
CA PRO A 396 9.10 -4.59 13.68
C PRO A 396 9.52 -5.36 14.93
N THR A 397 8.93 -5.05 16.09
CA THR A 397 9.16 -5.73 17.37
C THR A 397 8.29 -6.98 17.57
N GLY A 398 7.42 -7.33 16.60
CA GLY A 398 6.59 -8.52 16.64
C GLY A 398 5.20 -8.34 17.28
N GLU A 399 4.80 -7.12 17.68
CA GLU A 399 3.46 -6.89 18.24
C GLU A 399 2.38 -7.00 17.17
N VAL A 400 1.41 -7.90 17.40
CA VAL A 400 0.30 -8.21 16.49
C VAL A 400 -0.98 -7.54 16.96
N SER A 401 -1.62 -6.79 16.07
CA SER A 401 -2.90 -6.10 16.34
C SER A 401 -3.85 -6.18 15.15
N LEU A 402 -5.14 -5.92 15.39
CA LEU A 402 -6.10 -5.72 14.31
C LEU A 402 -5.80 -4.43 13.57
N TYR A 403 -5.76 -4.48 12.24
CA TYR A 403 -5.62 -3.31 11.40
C TYR A 403 -6.94 -2.92 10.71
N ALA A 404 -7.65 -3.88 10.12
CA ALA A 404 -8.96 -3.67 9.51
C ALA A 404 -9.74 -4.99 9.41
N GLY A 405 -11.07 -4.89 9.36
CA GLY A 405 -11.99 -6.02 9.24
C GLY A 405 -12.64 -6.39 10.59
N LEU A 406 -13.80 -7.03 10.53
CA LEU A 406 -14.53 -7.52 11.70
C LEU A 406 -14.26 -9.02 11.87
N PRO A 407 -13.52 -9.43 12.92
CA PRO A 407 -13.03 -10.80 13.06
C PRO A 407 -14.12 -11.87 13.01
N GLY A 408 -13.93 -12.88 12.15
CA GLY A 408 -14.85 -14.00 11.98
C GLY A 408 -16.15 -13.68 11.24
N GLN A 409 -16.30 -12.46 10.71
CA GLN A 409 -17.50 -12.04 10.00
C GLN A 409 -17.17 -11.72 8.54
N ALA A 410 -17.36 -12.70 7.66
CA ALA A 410 -17.30 -12.49 6.23
C ALA A 410 -18.38 -11.50 5.77
N GLY A 411 -18.06 -10.74 4.74
CA GLY A 411 -19.03 -9.83 4.14
C GLY A 411 -18.38 -8.72 3.35
N PHE A 412 -19.21 -7.76 3.00
CA PHE A 412 -18.82 -6.55 2.29
C PHE A 412 -19.37 -5.35 3.04
N THR A 413 -18.50 -4.53 3.58
CA THR A 413 -18.85 -3.24 4.19
C THR A 413 -17.64 -2.32 4.09
N ASP A 414 -17.85 -1.13 3.53
CA ASP A 414 -16.89 -0.02 3.55
C ASP A 414 -17.04 0.79 4.85
N GLY A 415 -16.11 1.69 5.12
CA GLY A 415 -16.15 2.61 6.24
C GLY A 415 -15.03 2.39 7.26
N LEU A 416 -15.32 2.59 8.54
CA LEU A 416 -14.32 2.48 9.62
C LEU A 416 -13.67 1.10 9.63
N PRO A 417 -12.35 0.98 9.83
CA PRO A 417 -11.63 -0.28 9.75
C PRO A 417 -12.19 -1.39 10.63
N GLU A 418 -12.61 -1.06 11.86
CA GLU A 418 -13.17 -2.00 12.83
C GLU A 418 -14.61 -2.43 12.51
N LYS A 419 -15.26 -1.78 11.55
CA LYS A 419 -16.63 -2.11 11.08
C LYS A 419 -16.63 -2.64 9.65
N ALA A 420 -15.55 -2.44 8.93
CA ALA A 420 -15.39 -2.96 7.58
C ALA A 420 -15.44 -4.49 7.57
N ARG A 421 -15.91 -5.07 6.48
CA ARG A 421 -15.92 -6.52 6.29
C ARG A 421 -15.24 -6.87 4.98
N PHE A 422 -14.43 -7.92 5.05
CA PHE A 422 -13.82 -8.58 3.92
C PHE A 422 -14.38 -10.00 3.77
N ASN A 423 -14.11 -10.65 2.66
CA ASN A 423 -14.46 -12.05 2.47
C ASN A 423 -13.26 -12.82 1.91
N LYS A 424 -12.54 -13.47 2.81
CA LYS A 424 -11.32 -14.23 2.51
C LYS A 424 -10.26 -13.40 1.79
N PRO A 425 -9.74 -12.33 2.40
CA PRO A 425 -8.68 -11.55 1.82
C PRO A 425 -7.43 -12.43 1.61
N GLU A 426 -6.87 -12.41 0.39
CA GLU A 426 -5.77 -13.32 -0.01
C GLU A 426 -4.42 -12.61 -0.05
N CYS A 427 -4.39 -11.32 -0.35
CA CYS A 427 -3.16 -10.54 -0.50
C CYS A 427 -3.38 -9.10 -0.08
N VAL A 428 -2.33 -8.50 0.49
CA VAL A 428 -2.22 -7.05 0.61
C VAL A 428 -0.97 -6.56 -0.09
N THR A 429 -1.00 -5.32 -0.57
CA THR A 429 0.17 -4.58 -1.03
C THR A 429 0.10 -3.16 -0.51
N VAL A 430 1.28 -2.57 -0.21
CA VAL A 430 1.40 -1.16 0.17
C VAL A 430 1.55 -0.34 -1.10
N TYR A 431 0.71 0.68 -1.23
CA TYR A 431 0.73 1.58 -2.37
C TYR A 431 1.62 2.81 -2.10
N LEU A 432 1.90 3.60 -3.14
CA LEU A 432 2.80 4.76 -3.08
C LEU A 432 2.43 5.79 -2.01
N ASP A 433 1.14 5.90 -1.69
CA ASP A 433 0.62 6.79 -0.66
C ASP A 433 0.51 6.12 0.73
N ASN A 434 1.15 4.95 0.93
CA ASN A 434 1.05 4.07 2.10
C ASN A 434 -0.37 3.56 2.41
N SER A 435 -1.33 3.71 1.49
CA SER A 435 -2.58 2.94 1.57
C SER A 435 -2.30 1.46 1.37
N LEU A 436 -3.12 0.60 1.97
CA LEU A 436 -3.10 -0.82 1.61
C LEU A 436 -4.14 -1.09 0.53
N TYR A 437 -3.74 -1.84 -0.48
CA TYR A 437 -4.66 -2.44 -1.43
C TYR A 437 -4.82 -3.93 -1.07
N VAL A 438 -6.05 -4.37 -0.96
CA VAL A 438 -6.43 -5.71 -0.47
C VAL A 438 -7.13 -6.46 -1.57
N ALA A 439 -6.62 -7.62 -1.95
CA ALA A 439 -7.32 -8.57 -2.78
C ALA A 439 -8.42 -9.27 -1.95
N ASP A 440 -9.62 -8.72 -2.00
CA ASP A 440 -10.81 -9.19 -1.26
C ASP A 440 -11.51 -10.28 -2.08
N ARG A 441 -10.90 -11.45 -2.06
CA ARG A 441 -11.04 -12.54 -3.02
C ARG A 441 -12.48 -12.95 -3.28
N ASP A 442 -13.22 -13.40 -2.26
CA ASP A 442 -14.57 -13.94 -2.45
C ASP A 442 -15.66 -12.83 -2.54
N ASN A 443 -15.26 -11.55 -2.38
CA ASN A 443 -16.08 -10.39 -2.75
C ASN A 443 -15.85 -9.95 -4.20
N HIS A 444 -14.85 -10.50 -4.90
CA HIS A 444 -14.49 -10.11 -6.27
C HIS A 444 -14.08 -8.64 -6.41
N LEU A 445 -13.35 -8.12 -5.41
CA LEU A 445 -13.01 -6.70 -5.31
C LEU A 445 -11.52 -6.50 -4.98
N ILE A 446 -10.99 -5.37 -5.38
CA ILE A 446 -9.81 -4.78 -4.71
C ILE A 446 -10.31 -3.67 -3.80
N ARG A 447 -9.97 -3.78 -2.51
CA ARG A 447 -10.33 -2.80 -1.49
C ARG A 447 -9.12 -1.95 -1.15
N ARG A 448 -9.36 -0.73 -0.69
CA ARG A 448 -8.33 0.20 -0.26
C ARG A 448 -8.53 0.56 1.22
N VAL A 449 -7.47 0.43 2.01
CA VAL A 449 -7.43 0.94 3.39
C VAL A 449 -6.55 2.17 3.39
N THR A 450 -7.16 3.34 3.46
CA THR A 450 -6.46 4.63 3.54
C THR A 450 -6.06 4.94 4.98
N VAL A 451 -4.97 5.69 5.14
CA VAL A 451 -4.54 6.30 6.40
C VAL A 451 -4.44 7.80 6.17
N GLU A 452 -5.32 8.56 6.78
CA GLU A 452 -5.39 10.02 6.68
C GLU A 452 -4.97 10.69 7.99
#